data_9b207f832b0593e548e0b560a92db3d3
#
_entry.id   9b207f832b0593e548e0b560a92db3d3
#
_cell.length_a   1.000
_cell.length_b   1.000
_cell.length_c   1.000
_cell.angle_alpha   90.00
_cell.angle_beta   90.00
_cell.angle_gamma   90.00
#
_symmetry.space_group_name_H-M   'P 1'
#
loop_
_entity.id
_entity.type
_entity.pdbx_description
1 polymer ?
#
loop_
_entity_poly.entity_id
_entity_poly.type
_entity_poly.pdbx_seq_one_letter_code
_entity_poly.pdbx_strand_id
1 'polypeptide(L)'
;MSIAITGTGCYIPEVLVPNKAFEDKHFLNSDGSTFQQSNTVIIEKFKAITGISERRYAKKEYNASDLAFFASQNALEDANISAEDLDYIIFAHNFGDVSYGSSQGNTLPSLATRVKNHLQIKNPKCVAYDLLFGCPGWIEGMIQAYAFIKSGMARRCLVIGAETLSRVVDPHDRDSMIYSDGAGACIVEAKEGAGEILAHNSATYANEEAYYLFHGSSY
;
A
#
# COMPACT_ATOMS: atom_id res chain seq x y z
N MET A 1 -26.26 -11.68 -9.53
CA MET A 1 -25.03 -11.02 -10.06
C MET A 1 -23.97 -11.20 -8.99
N SER A 2 -23.02 -12.07 -9.25
CA SER A 2 -21.86 -12.30 -8.39
C SER A 2 -20.84 -11.19 -8.60
N ILE A 3 -20.17 -10.75 -7.53
CA ILE A 3 -19.09 -9.76 -7.56
C ILE A 3 -17.85 -10.45 -7.01
N ALA A 4 -16.83 -10.56 -7.81
CA ALA A 4 -15.66 -11.36 -7.54
C ALA A 4 -14.35 -10.63 -7.83
N ILE A 5 -13.27 -11.12 -7.23
CA ILE A 5 -11.92 -10.81 -7.66
C ILE A 5 -11.63 -11.70 -8.87
N THR A 6 -11.33 -11.10 -10.03
CA THR A 6 -11.12 -11.80 -11.29
C THR A 6 -9.68 -11.73 -11.79
N GLY A 7 -8.85 -10.93 -11.17
CA GLY A 7 -7.42 -10.85 -11.42
C GLY A 7 -6.69 -10.22 -10.24
N THR A 8 -5.46 -10.65 -10.02
CA THR A 8 -4.58 -10.19 -8.95
C THR A 8 -3.21 -9.87 -9.51
N GLY A 9 -2.53 -8.90 -8.90
CA GLY A 9 -1.17 -8.54 -9.26
C GLY A 9 -0.42 -7.96 -8.08
N CYS A 10 0.87 -8.12 -8.08
CA CYS A 10 1.74 -7.50 -7.09
C CYS A 10 3.02 -7.00 -7.72
N TYR A 11 3.68 -6.09 -7.02
CA TYR A 11 5.06 -5.71 -7.27
C TYR A 11 5.83 -5.77 -5.95
N ILE A 12 6.80 -6.66 -5.91
CA ILE A 12 7.74 -6.81 -4.79
C ILE A 12 9.05 -6.16 -5.21
N PRO A 13 9.51 -5.08 -4.55
CA PRO A 13 10.74 -4.40 -4.90
C PRO A 13 11.97 -5.30 -4.82
N GLU A 14 12.98 -4.97 -5.65
CA GLU A 14 14.17 -5.80 -5.82
C GLU A 14 15.26 -5.54 -4.77
N VAL A 15 15.29 -4.33 -4.16
CA VAL A 15 16.34 -3.96 -3.21
C VAL A 15 16.15 -4.69 -1.90
N LEU A 16 16.99 -5.68 -1.66
CA LEU A 16 16.98 -6.47 -0.42
C LEU A 16 17.71 -5.72 0.68
N VAL A 17 17.05 -5.55 1.82
CA VAL A 17 17.60 -4.89 3.00
C VAL A 17 17.58 -5.89 4.17
N PRO A 18 18.70 -6.53 4.50
CA PRO A 18 18.79 -7.47 5.62
C PRO A 18 18.79 -6.71 6.96
N ASN A 19 18.45 -7.41 8.03
CA ASN A 19 18.48 -6.83 9.39
C ASN A 19 19.86 -6.23 9.74
N LYS A 20 20.95 -6.79 9.23
CA LYS A 20 22.30 -6.27 9.41
C LYS A 20 22.47 -4.81 8.96
N ALA A 21 21.68 -4.35 7.97
CA ALA A 21 21.72 -2.95 7.52
C ALA A 21 21.31 -1.93 8.59
N PHE A 22 20.81 -2.39 9.73
CA PHE A 22 20.40 -1.55 10.86
C PHE A 22 21.41 -1.55 12.02
N GLU A 23 22.54 -2.25 11.92
CA GLU A 23 23.55 -2.31 12.98
C GLU A 23 24.14 -0.93 13.31
N ASP A 24 24.32 -0.08 12.32
CA ASP A 24 24.88 1.26 12.46
C ASP A 24 23.82 2.37 12.64
N LYS A 25 22.55 2.01 12.82
CA LYS A 25 21.47 2.99 13.04
C LYS A 25 21.52 3.54 14.45
N HIS A 26 21.05 4.77 14.62
CA HIS A 26 20.94 5.41 15.91
C HIS A 26 19.49 5.32 16.42
N PHE A 27 19.15 4.21 17.06
CA PHE A 27 17.82 4.02 17.64
C PHE A 27 17.70 4.76 18.98
N LEU A 28 16.53 5.39 19.18
CA LEU A 28 16.21 6.19 20.36
C LEU A 28 14.95 5.66 21.06
N ASN A 29 14.89 5.84 22.37
CA ASN A 29 13.66 5.68 23.15
C ASN A 29 12.72 6.85 22.89
N SER A 30 11.47 6.74 23.30
CA SER A 30 10.44 7.79 23.16
C SER A 30 10.75 9.11 23.88
N ASP A 31 11.71 9.12 24.80
CA ASP A 31 12.22 10.31 25.49
C ASP A 31 13.47 10.90 24.84
N GLY A 32 13.91 10.38 23.67
CA GLY A 32 15.11 10.78 22.95
C GLY A 32 16.41 10.21 23.51
N SER A 33 16.37 9.41 24.57
CA SER A 33 17.55 8.75 25.12
C SER A 33 17.99 7.56 24.25
N THR A 34 19.28 7.23 24.28
CA THR A 34 19.81 6.06 23.56
C THR A 34 19.44 4.76 24.29
N PHE A 35 19.25 3.69 23.52
CA PHE A 35 19.08 2.36 24.11
C PHE A 35 20.36 1.92 24.84
N GLN A 36 20.19 1.28 26.00
CA GLN A 36 21.32 0.67 26.73
C GLN A 36 21.88 -0.58 26.03
N GLN A 37 21.06 -1.22 25.20
CA GLN A 37 21.40 -2.43 24.46
C GLN A 37 22.04 -2.05 23.12
N SER A 38 23.02 -2.87 22.68
CA SER A 38 23.57 -2.70 21.33
C SER A 38 22.53 -3.01 20.25
N ASN A 39 22.69 -2.42 19.08
CA ASN A 39 21.82 -2.70 17.94
C ASN A 39 21.82 -4.19 17.55
N THR A 40 22.92 -4.90 17.70
CA THR A 40 22.97 -6.35 17.49
C THR A 40 21.94 -7.08 18.37
N VAL A 41 21.87 -6.75 19.66
CA VAL A 41 20.87 -7.35 20.57
C VAL A 41 19.45 -6.95 20.21
N ILE A 42 19.23 -5.69 19.82
CA ILE A 42 17.91 -5.19 19.38
C ILE A 42 17.46 -5.97 18.14
N ILE A 43 18.33 -6.12 17.14
CA ILE A 43 18.06 -6.82 15.88
C ILE A 43 17.78 -8.31 16.10
N GLU A 44 18.53 -8.97 16.98
CA GLU A 44 18.28 -10.38 17.33
C GLU A 44 16.92 -10.57 17.99
N LYS A 45 16.57 -9.72 18.97
CA LYS A 45 15.24 -9.73 19.60
C LYS A 45 14.13 -9.45 18.59
N PHE A 46 14.31 -8.44 17.73
CA PHE A 46 13.36 -8.14 16.66
C PHE A 46 13.09 -9.36 15.78
N LYS A 47 14.15 -10.04 15.32
CA LYS A 47 14.02 -11.25 14.52
C LYS A 47 13.33 -12.38 15.30
N ALA A 48 13.66 -12.56 16.58
CA ALA A 48 13.04 -13.59 17.41
C ALA A 48 11.53 -13.38 17.60
N ILE A 49 11.08 -12.11 17.68
CA ILE A 49 9.67 -11.75 17.88
C ILE A 49 8.89 -11.77 16.57
N THR A 50 9.45 -11.19 15.50
CA THR A 50 8.74 -10.93 14.25
C THR A 50 8.96 -12.02 13.19
N GLY A 51 10.03 -12.79 13.28
CA GLY A 51 10.49 -13.71 12.23
C GLY A 51 11.11 -13.00 11.03
N ILE A 52 11.14 -11.65 10.99
CA ILE A 52 11.64 -10.87 9.86
C ILE A 52 13.16 -10.89 9.84
N SER A 53 13.74 -11.39 8.76
CA SER A 53 15.20 -11.40 8.51
C SER A 53 15.64 -10.32 7.54
N GLU A 54 14.74 -9.91 6.64
CA GLU A 54 14.99 -8.95 5.58
C GLU A 54 13.67 -8.32 5.11
N ARG A 55 13.75 -7.20 4.42
CA ARG A 55 12.62 -6.54 3.75
C ARG A 55 13.04 -6.04 2.39
N ARG A 56 12.07 -5.57 1.61
CA ARG A 56 12.27 -5.08 0.26
C ARG A 56 11.99 -3.60 0.19
N TYR A 57 12.91 -2.84 -0.38
CA TYR A 57 12.75 -1.40 -0.60
C TYR A 57 12.70 -1.08 -2.08
N ALA A 58 11.94 -0.04 -2.41
CA ALA A 58 11.85 0.46 -3.78
C ALA A 58 13.19 1.01 -4.25
N LYS A 59 13.48 0.84 -5.55
CA LYS A 59 14.58 1.55 -6.19
C LYS A 59 14.38 3.07 -6.03
N LYS A 60 15.49 3.82 -6.07
CA LYS A 60 15.45 5.28 -5.83
C LYS A 60 14.57 6.03 -6.82
N GLU A 61 14.50 5.56 -8.05
CA GLU A 61 13.71 6.13 -9.14
C GLU A 61 12.22 5.82 -9.10
N TYR A 62 11.77 4.83 -8.32
CA TYR A 62 10.36 4.43 -8.24
C TYR A 62 9.67 5.01 -7.01
N ASN A 63 8.49 5.57 -7.21
CA ASN A 63 7.56 6.01 -6.17
C ASN A 63 6.41 5.02 -5.97
N ALA A 64 5.53 5.27 -5.02
CA ALA A 64 4.38 4.41 -4.74
C ALA A 64 3.48 4.23 -5.97
N SER A 65 3.27 5.28 -6.78
CA SER A 65 2.50 5.21 -8.02
C SER A 65 3.15 4.33 -9.10
N ASP A 66 4.48 4.26 -9.15
CA ASP A 66 5.19 3.36 -10.08
C ASP A 66 5.01 1.90 -9.66
N LEU A 67 5.17 1.60 -8.36
CA LEU A 67 4.93 0.25 -7.82
C LEU A 67 3.49 -0.19 -8.09
N ALA A 68 2.54 0.72 -7.87
CA ALA A 68 1.13 0.52 -8.14
C ALA A 68 0.84 0.23 -9.62
N PHE A 69 1.51 0.95 -10.52
CA PHE A 69 1.40 0.71 -11.97
C PHE A 69 1.85 -0.72 -12.33
N PHE A 70 3.01 -1.17 -11.83
CA PHE A 70 3.51 -2.53 -12.11
C PHE A 70 2.56 -3.60 -11.55
N ALA A 71 2.06 -3.43 -10.33
CA ALA A 71 1.06 -4.35 -9.77
C ALA A 71 -0.24 -4.37 -10.59
N SER A 72 -0.67 -3.19 -11.08
CA SER A 72 -1.88 -3.04 -11.88
C SER A 72 -1.76 -3.73 -13.23
N GLN A 73 -0.60 -3.66 -13.89
CA GLN A 73 -0.36 -4.39 -15.14
C GLN A 73 -0.52 -5.89 -14.94
N ASN A 74 0.08 -6.44 -13.88
CA ASN A 74 -0.04 -7.85 -13.55
C ASN A 74 -1.50 -8.26 -13.26
N ALA A 75 -2.26 -7.42 -12.54
CA ALA A 75 -3.66 -7.69 -12.24
C ALA A 75 -4.56 -7.67 -13.50
N LEU A 76 -4.29 -6.76 -14.44
CA LEU A 76 -5.01 -6.68 -15.71
C LEU A 76 -4.68 -7.89 -16.61
N GLU A 77 -3.42 -8.32 -16.64
CA GLU A 77 -2.98 -9.50 -17.36
C GLU A 77 -3.62 -10.78 -16.79
N ASP A 78 -3.61 -10.95 -15.46
CA ASP A 78 -4.24 -12.09 -14.77
C ASP A 78 -5.76 -12.14 -15.02
N ALA A 79 -6.44 -10.98 -15.02
CA ALA A 79 -7.86 -10.88 -15.37
C ALA A 79 -8.14 -11.09 -16.87
N ASN A 80 -7.13 -10.99 -17.73
CA ASN A 80 -7.23 -10.99 -19.19
C ASN A 80 -8.21 -9.94 -19.72
N ILE A 81 -8.08 -8.68 -19.24
CA ILE A 81 -8.92 -7.55 -19.66
C ILE A 81 -8.07 -6.36 -20.11
N SER A 82 -8.65 -5.50 -20.93
CA SER A 82 -8.05 -4.23 -21.29
C SER A 82 -8.20 -3.21 -20.15
N ALA A 83 -7.20 -2.37 -19.95
CA ALA A 83 -7.29 -1.26 -19.01
C ALA A 83 -8.40 -0.25 -19.41
N GLU A 84 -8.74 -0.13 -20.69
CA GLU A 84 -9.84 0.71 -21.19
C GLU A 84 -11.23 0.22 -20.72
N ASP A 85 -11.35 -1.02 -20.25
CA ASP A 85 -12.60 -1.59 -19.74
C ASP A 85 -12.87 -1.25 -18.27
N LEU A 86 -11.96 -0.53 -17.60
CA LEU A 86 -12.12 -0.12 -16.22
C LEU A 86 -13.08 1.06 -16.09
N ASP A 87 -13.95 1.00 -15.09
CA ASP A 87 -14.83 2.10 -14.69
C ASP A 87 -14.23 2.93 -13.55
N TYR A 88 -13.52 2.28 -12.63
CA TYR A 88 -12.88 2.94 -11.49
C TYR A 88 -11.47 2.40 -11.21
N ILE A 89 -10.61 3.32 -10.78
CA ILE A 89 -9.32 3.03 -10.14
C ILE A 89 -9.35 3.63 -8.73
N ILE A 90 -9.28 2.78 -7.71
CA ILE A 90 -9.30 3.14 -6.30
C ILE A 90 -7.93 2.80 -5.71
N PHE A 91 -7.18 3.80 -5.30
CA PHE A 91 -5.82 3.61 -4.81
C PHE A 91 -5.69 3.99 -3.33
N ALA A 92 -5.51 2.99 -2.48
CA ALA A 92 -5.30 3.18 -1.06
C ALA A 92 -3.81 3.39 -0.75
N HIS A 93 -3.51 4.51 -0.08
CA HIS A 93 -2.19 4.89 0.42
C HIS A 93 -2.32 5.89 1.57
N ASN A 94 -1.21 6.24 2.23
CA ASN A 94 -1.20 7.24 3.30
C ASN A 94 -0.40 8.49 2.97
N PHE A 95 0.73 8.36 2.24
CA PHE A 95 1.72 9.43 2.13
C PHE A 95 1.87 10.01 0.73
N GLY A 96 1.20 9.43 -0.26
CA GLY A 96 1.40 9.82 -1.65
C GLY A 96 2.74 9.33 -2.21
N ASP A 97 3.17 9.93 -3.31
CA ASP A 97 4.51 9.69 -3.83
C ASP A 97 5.54 10.47 -3.01
N VAL A 98 6.50 9.76 -2.45
CA VAL A 98 7.63 10.33 -1.71
C VAL A 98 8.90 10.01 -2.48
N SER A 99 9.56 11.03 -3.02
CA SER A 99 10.82 10.86 -3.73
C SER A 99 11.93 10.40 -2.80
N TYR A 100 12.86 9.59 -3.30
CA TYR A 100 14.00 9.13 -2.50
C TYR A 100 14.81 10.33 -1.95
N GLY A 101 15.07 10.31 -0.66
CA GLY A 101 15.75 11.40 0.05
C GLY A 101 14.86 12.60 0.42
N SER A 102 13.56 12.52 0.15
CA SER A 102 12.55 13.49 0.63
C SER A 102 11.67 12.83 1.69
N SER A 103 11.14 13.65 2.60
CA SER A 103 10.08 13.25 3.53
C SER A 103 8.71 13.83 3.15
N GLN A 104 8.66 14.66 2.09
CA GLN A 104 7.43 15.30 1.64
C GLN A 104 6.69 14.41 0.64
N GLY A 105 5.46 14.07 0.98
CA GLY A 105 4.53 13.39 0.08
C GLY A 105 3.96 14.33 -0.99
N ASN A 106 3.70 13.78 -2.16
CA ASN A 106 3.08 14.46 -3.29
C ASN A 106 1.82 13.68 -3.72
N THR A 107 0.65 14.30 -3.54
CA THR A 107 -0.67 13.71 -3.79
C THR A 107 -1.42 14.36 -4.95
N LEU A 108 -0.83 15.32 -5.66
CA LEU A 108 -1.46 16.00 -6.80
C LEU A 108 -0.59 15.90 -8.07
N PRO A 109 -1.15 15.35 -9.17
CA PRO A 109 -2.46 14.69 -9.26
C PRO A 109 -2.50 13.45 -8.38
N SER A 110 -3.72 12.92 -8.09
CA SER A 110 -3.89 11.71 -7.29
C SER A 110 -3.05 10.55 -7.84
N LEU A 111 -2.60 9.66 -6.97
CA LEU A 111 -1.78 8.51 -7.39
C LEU A 111 -2.57 7.59 -8.33
N ALA A 112 -3.87 7.42 -8.10
CA ALA A 112 -4.76 6.71 -9.02
C ALA A 112 -4.78 7.35 -10.43
N THR A 113 -4.74 8.69 -10.51
CA THR A 113 -4.64 9.40 -11.78
C THR A 113 -3.30 9.16 -12.47
N ARG A 114 -2.20 9.07 -11.70
CA ARG A 114 -0.87 8.72 -12.25
C ARG A 114 -0.88 7.31 -12.81
N VAL A 115 -1.43 6.34 -12.07
CA VAL A 115 -1.60 4.95 -12.56
C VAL A 115 -2.45 4.92 -13.84
N LYS A 116 -3.57 5.65 -13.88
CA LYS A 116 -4.39 5.78 -15.10
C LYS A 116 -3.59 6.31 -16.29
N ASN A 117 -2.75 7.33 -16.06
CA ASN A 117 -1.88 7.89 -17.08
C ASN A 117 -0.82 6.87 -17.56
N HIS A 118 -0.14 6.18 -16.64
CA HIS A 118 0.85 5.14 -16.96
C HIS A 118 0.23 3.97 -17.73
N LEU A 119 -0.99 3.56 -17.41
CA LEU A 119 -1.78 2.55 -18.14
C LEU A 119 -2.30 3.07 -19.50
N GLN A 120 -2.09 4.36 -19.81
CA GLN A 120 -2.53 5.00 -21.06
C GLN A 120 -4.03 4.92 -21.34
N ILE A 121 -4.86 4.87 -20.27
CA ILE A 121 -6.32 4.81 -20.39
C ILE A 121 -6.86 6.13 -20.96
N LYS A 122 -7.50 6.06 -22.12
CA LYS A 122 -8.10 7.21 -22.81
C LYS A 122 -9.54 7.47 -22.40
N ASN A 123 -10.23 6.46 -21.87
CA ASN A 123 -11.61 6.57 -21.43
C ASN A 123 -11.75 7.62 -20.31
N PRO A 124 -12.40 8.79 -20.55
CA PRO A 124 -12.57 9.80 -19.52
C PRO A 124 -13.56 9.37 -18.42
N LYS A 125 -14.39 8.35 -18.68
CA LYS A 125 -15.35 7.81 -17.72
C LYS A 125 -14.72 6.85 -16.71
N CYS A 126 -13.49 6.39 -16.95
CA CYS A 126 -12.73 5.67 -15.94
C CYS A 126 -12.30 6.66 -14.84
N VAL A 127 -13.00 6.65 -13.72
CA VAL A 127 -12.76 7.58 -12.59
C VAL A 127 -11.61 7.06 -11.74
N ALA A 128 -10.65 7.94 -11.44
CA ALA A 128 -9.46 7.59 -10.66
C ALA A 128 -9.34 8.50 -9.44
N TYR A 129 -9.29 7.92 -8.23
CA TYR A 129 -9.15 8.66 -6.98
C TYR A 129 -8.41 7.86 -5.91
N ASP A 130 -7.86 8.59 -4.93
CA ASP A 130 -7.11 8.04 -3.82
C ASP A 130 -7.99 7.87 -2.58
N LEU A 131 -7.65 6.87 -1.77
CA LEU A 131 -8.31 6.55 -0.51
C LEU A 131 -7.29 6.58 0.62
N LEU A 132 -7.41 7.57 1.52
CA LEU A 132 -6.62 7.67 2.75
C LEU A 132 -7.36 6.97 3.89
N PHE A 133 -6.88 5.79 4.29
CA PHE A 133 -7.58 4.97 5.28
C PHE A 133 -6.66 4.16 6.21
N GLY A 134 -5.36 4.32 6.12
CA GLY A 134 -4.39 3.51 6.87
C GLY A 134 -4.21 2.11 6.29
N CYS A 135 -3.70 1.19 7.12
CA CYS A 135 -3.37 -0.18 6.69
C CYS A 135 -4.54 -0.96 6.08
N PRO A 136 -5.82 -0.83 6.56
CA PRO A 136 -6.96 -1.52 5.95
C PRO A 136 -7.52 -0.82 4.70
N GLY A 137 -6.87 0.21 4.18
CA GLY A 137 -7.34 1.01 3.04
C GLY A 137 -7.67 0.18 1.80
N TRP A 138 -6.88 -0.84 1.50
CA TRP A 138 -7.19 -1.74 0.39
C TRP A 138 -8.53 -2.46 0.60
N ILE A 139 -8.82 -2.94 1.82
CA ILE A 139 -10.12 -3.59 2.14
C ILE A 139 -11.27 -2.60 1.96
N GLU A 140 -11.10 -1.34 2.42
CA GLU A 140 -12.12 -0.31 2.23
C GLU A 140 -12.32 0.01 0.74
N GLY A 141 -11.25 0.03 -0.06
CA GLY A 141 -11.32 0.14 -1.52
C GLY A 141 -12.12 -1.01 -2.15
N MET A 142 -11.96 -2.24 -1.65
CA MET A 142 -12.73 -3.41 -2.07
C MET A 142 -14.23 -3.26 -1.75
N ILE A 143 -14.55 -2.72 -0.57
CA ILE A 143 -15.94 -2.46 -0.15
C ILE A 143 -16.58 -1.41 -1.07
N GLN A 144 -15.85 -0.34 -1.41
CA GLN A 144 -16.33 0.69 -2.33
C GLN A 144 -16.53 0.13 -3.74
N ALA A 145 -15.58 -0.66 -4.25
CA ALA A 145 -15.72 -1.33 -5.55
C ALA A 145 -16.95 -2.24 -5.58
N TYR A 146 -17.15 -3.03 -4.52
CA TYR A 146 -18.35 -3.86 -4.36
C TYR A 146 -19.63 -3.02 -4.41
N ALA A 147 -19.69 -1.91 -3.65
CA ALA A 147 -20.84 -1.03 -3.60
C ALA A 147 -21.13 -0.39 -4.96
N PHE A 148 -20.10 0.08 -5.70
CA PHE A 148 -20.27 0.65 -7.02
C PHE A 148 -20.79 -0.36 -8.03
N ILE A 149 -20.29 -1.59 -8.00
CA ILE A 149 -20.75 -2.64 -8.89
C ILE A 149 -22.18 -3.08 -8.52
N LYS A 150 -22.44 -3.23 -7.22
CA LYS A 150 -23.79 -3.63 -6.74
C LYS A 150 -24.87 -2.61 -7.07
N SER A 151 -24.54 -1.31 -7.05
CA SER A 151 -25.45 -0.23 -7.42
C SER A 151 -25.58 -0.01 -8.93
N GLY A 152 -24.79 -0.69 -9.75
CA GLY A 152 -24.77 -0.51 -11.21
C GLY A 152 -23.98 0.72 -11.69
N MET A 153 -23.24 1.39 -10.82
CA MET A 153 -22.35 2.51 -11.18
C MET A 153 -21.11 2.04 -11.92
N ALA A 154 -20.67 0.82 -11.67
CA ALA A 154 -19.49 0.22 -12.29
C ALA A 154 -19.76 -1.24 -12.68
N ARG A 155 -18.93 -1.76 -13.58
CA ARG A 155 -18.83 -3.19 -13.89
C ARG A 155 -17.48 -3.76 -13.50
N ARG A 156 -16.43 -2.93 -13.60
CA ARG A 156 -15.03 -3.31 -13.30
C ARG A 156 -14.31 -2.20 -12.56
N CYS A 157 -13.69 -2.58 -11.44
CA CYS A 157 -12.87 -1.68 -10.64
C CYS A 157 -11.47 -2.28 -10.47
N LEU A 158 -10.44 -1.44 -10.59
CA LEU A 158 -9.09 -1.73 -10.18
C LEU A 158 -8.89 -1.17 -8.77
N VAL A 159 -8.58 -2.03 -7.81
CA VAL A 159 -8.31 -1.64 -6.42
C VAL A 159 -6.85 -1.89 -6.10
N ILE A 160 -6.15 -0.85 -5.65
CA ILE A 160 -4.71 -0.85 -5.43
C ILE A 160 -4.40 -0.48 -3.99
N GLY A 161 -3.42 -1.14 -3.40
CA GLY A 161 -2.75 -0.71 -2.17
C GLY A 161 -1.25 -0.67 -2.43
N ALA A 162 -0.62 0.48 -2.24
CA ALA A 162 0.82 0.63 -2.42
C ALA A 162 1.40 1.72 -1.53
N GLU A 163 2.64 1.49 -1.09
CA GLU A 163 3.35 2.45 -0.25
C GLU A 163 4.87 2.30 -0.40
N THR A 164 5.59 3.39 -0.17
CA THR A 164 7.05 3.42 0.01
C THR A 164 7.39 3.85 1.43
N LEU A 165 6.97 3.04 2.42
CA LEU A 165 7.10 3.35 3.85
C LEU A 165 8.55 3.53 4.30
N SER A 166 9.50 2.88 3.63
CA SER A 166 10.93 3.04 3.90
C SER A 166 11.42 4.50 3.84
N ARG A 167 10.65 5.39 3.19
CA ARG A 167 11.00 6.81 2.97
C ARG A 167 10.42 7.76 4.00
N VAL A 168 9.43 7.30 4.76
CA VAL A 168 8.67 8.16 5.68
C VAL A 168 8.78 7.74 7.14
N VAL A 169 9.17 6.49 7.41
CA VAL A 169 9.37 6.02 8.78
C VAL A 169 10.52 6.75 9.46
N ASP A 170 10.39 6.99 10.76
CA ASP A 170 11.46 7.58 11.56
C ASP A 170 12.67 6.64 11.60
N PRO A 171 13.86 7.06 11.12
CA PRO A 171 15.06 6.22 11.10
C PRO A 171 15.61 5.94 12.50
N HIS A 172 15.16 6.68 13.52
CA HIS A 172 15.55 6.50 14.92
C HIS A 172 14.61 5.54 15.68
N ASP A 173 13.45 5.21 15.07
CA ASP A 173 12.56 4.21 15.63
C ASP A 173 13.03 2.81 15.20
N ARG A 174 13.31 1.94 16.21
CA ARG A 174 13.67 0.54 15.94
C ARG A 174 12.56 -0.23 15.21
N ASP A 175 11.29 0.18 15.38
CA ASP A 175 10.16 -0.46 14.74
C ASP A 175 10.10 -0.14 13.23
N SER A 176 10.92 0.82 12.75
CA SER A 176 11.15 1.05 11.33
C SER A 176 11.61 -0.20 10.57
N MET A 177 12.22 -1.17 11.28
CA MET A 177 12.62 -2.46 10.71
C MET A 177 11.44 -3.34 10.25
N ILE A 178 10.21 -3.07 10.71
CA ILE A 178 9.01 -3.83 10.31
C ILE A 178 8.62 -3.55 8.86
N TYR A 179 8.82 -2.33 8.40
CA TYR A 179 8.22 -1.83 7.17
C TYR A 179 9.01 -2.21 5.92
N SER A 180 8.26 -2.56 4.88
CA SER A 180 8.72 -2.84 3.53
C SER A 180 7.97 -1.93 2.55
N ASP A 181 8.51 -1.77 1.35
CA ASP A 181 7.81 -1.13 0.24
C ASP A 181 7.16 -2.20 -0.62
N GLY A 182 6.11 -1.83 -1.35
CA GLY A 182 5.46 -2.75 -2.27
C GLY A 182 4.11 -2.26 -2.76
N ALA A 183 3.52 -3.03 -3.66
CA ALA A 183 2.19 -2.80 -4.20
C ALA A 183 1.44 -4.11 -4.41
N GLY A 184 0.14 -4.08 -4.16
CA GLY A 184 -0.82 -5.11 -4.55
C GLY A 184 -1.99 -4.47 -5.29
N ALA A 185 -2.53 -5.17 -6.26
CA ALA A 185 -3.68 -4.73 -7.04
C ALA A 185 -4.61 -5.90 -7.34
N CYS A 186 -5.89 -5.62 -7.48
CA CYS A 186 -6.85 -6.60 -7.96
C CYS A 186 -7.93 -5.97 -8.83
N ILE A 187 -8.49 -6.79 -9.72
CA ILE A 187 -9.67 -6.48 -10.49
C ILE A 187 -10.88 -7.04 -9.77
N VAL A 188 -11.85 -6.18 -9.49
CA VAL A 188 -13.17 -6.54 -8.96
C VAL A 188 -14.18 -6.37 -10.09
N GLU A 189 -14.94 -7.43 -10.36
CA GLU A 189 -15.82 -7.48 -11.52
C GLU A 189 -17.15 -8.15 -11.20
N ALA A 190 -18.22 -7.70 -11.85
CA ALA A 190 -19.48 -8.42 -11.92
C ALA A 190 -19.34 -9.60 -12.88
N LYS A 191 -19.16 -10.82 -12.36
CA LYS A 191 -18.92 -12.01 -13.17
C LYS A 191 -19.58 -13.25 -12.56
N GLU A 192 -20.46 -13.86 -13.32
CA GLU A 192 -21.09 -15.13 -12.93
C GLU A 192 -20.07 -16.29 -12.99
N GLY A 193 -20.16 -17.21 -12.04
CA GLY A 193 -19.30 -18.41 -12.02
C GLY A 193 -17.89 -18.18 -11.50
N ALA A 194 -17.48 -16.95 -11.19
CA ALA A 194 -16.29 -16.65 -10.39
C ALA A 194 -16.63 -16.75 -8.89
N GLY A 195 -15.66 -16.66 -8.02
CA GLY A 195 -15.90 -16.54 -6.58
C GLY A 195 -16.80 -15.34 -6.26
N GLU A 196 -17.27 -15.22 -5.03
CA GLU A 196 -18.16 -14.13 -4.61
C GLU A 196 -17.65 -13.49 -3.31
N ILE A 197 -17.70 -12.14 -3.24
CA ILE A 197 -17.55 -11.41 -1.98
C ILE A 197 -18.88 -11.55 -1.23
N LEU A 198 -18.90 -12.38 -0.19
CA LEU A 198 -20.14 -12.75 0.52
C LEU A 198 -20.56 -11.69 1.53
N ALA A 199 -19.62 -11.10 2.25
CA ALA A 199 -19.88 -10.12 3.29
C ALA A 199 -18.66 -9.22 3.53
N HIS A 200 -18.90 -8.06 4.07
CA HIS A 200 -17.86 -7.13 4.53
C HIS A 200 -18.34 -6.38 5.78
N ASN A 201 -17.39 -5.85 6.52
CA ASN A 201 -17.67 -4.99 7.68
C ASN A 201 -16.52 -4.00 7.85
N SER A 202 -16.86 -2.76 8.24
CA SER A 202 -15.90 -1.71 8.60
C SER A 202 -16.31 -1.10 9.93
N ALA A 203 -15.31 -0.78 10.77
CA ALA A 203 -15.52 -0.08 12.03
C ALA A 203 -14.34 0.88 12.30
N THR A 204 -14.63 2.02 12.91
CA THR A 204 -13.61 2.96 13.38
C THR A 204 -13.76 3.15 14.88
N TYR A 205 -12.75 2.76 15.62
CA TYR A 205 -12.66 3.00 17.06
C TYR A 205 -11.84 4.26 17.31
N ALA A 206 -12.51 5.33 17.73
CA ALA A 206 -11.94 6.69 17.82
C ALA A 206 -12.05 7.28 19.24
N ASN A 207 -12.18 6.45 20.26
CA ASN A 207 -12.18 6.88 21.65
C ASN A 207 -10.72 6.96 22.17
N GLU A 208 -10.39 6.19 23.20
CA GLU A 208 -9.04 6.15 23.78
C GLU A 208 -8.01 5.55 22.80
N GLU A 209 -8.45 4.69 21.89
CA GLU A 209 -7.61 3.99 20.90
C GLU A 209 -7.17 4.88 19.72
N ALA A 210 -7.75 6.06 19.54
CA ALA A 210 -7.52 6.92 18.37
C ALA A 210 -6.04 7.22 18.09
N TYR A 211 -5.22 7.24 19.14
CA TYR A 211 -3.81 7.59 19.07
C TYR A 211 -2.84 6.43 19.41
N TYR A 212 -3.32 5.19 19.47
CA TYR A 212 -2.46 4.04 19.74
C TYR A 212 -1.44 3.78 18.62
N LEU A 213 -1.79 4.12 17.40
CA LEU A 213 -0.89 4.08 16.27
C LEU A 213 -0.78 5.48 15.66
N PHE A 214 0.41 6.02 15.61
CA PHE A 214 0.66 7.31 14.98
C PHE A 214 1.91 7.26 14.12
N HIS A 215 2.03 8.21 13.21
CA HIS A 215 3.20 8.41 12.38
C HIS A 215 3.81 9.79 12.64
N GLY A 216 5.09 9.83 12.96
CA GLY A 216 5.81 11.05 13.30
C GLY A 216 7.15 10.74 13.95
N SER A 217 7.79 11.75 14.52
CA SER A 217 8.99 11.56 15.33
C SER A 217 8.67 10.77 16.60
N SER A 218 9.51 9.81 16.96
CA SER A 218 9.34 8.95 18.14
C SER A 218 9.71 9.65 19.45
N TYR A 219 10.28 10.85 19.39
CA TYR A 219 10.77 11.63 20.54
C TYR A 219 10.59 13.14 20.30
#